data_bbddc03fb00bffd0bfb29a8ef3276469
#
_entry.id   bbddc03fb00bffd0bfb29a8ef3276469
#
_cell.length_a   1.000
_cell.length_b   1.000
_cell.length_c   1.000
_cell.angle_alpha   90.00
_cell.angle_beta   90.00
_cell.angle_gamma   90.00
#
_symmetry.space_group_name_H-M   'P 1'
#
loop_
_entity.id
_entity.type
_entity.pdbx_description
1 polymer ?
#
loop_
_entity_poly.entity_id
_entity_poly.type
_entity_poly.pdbx_seq_one_letter_code
_entity_poly.pdbx_strand_id
1 'polypeptide(L)'
;MVGVNVVFGLIRQTAKITGKNYAINLIETHHIHKKDAPSGTAKTMAEIAEESSKIKVADIRSFREGEVIGDHTITFESPVDVISIRHCAKTRDIFAEGSLVAAKFLASKKKGLFNMQDVLGLN
;
A
#
# COMPACT_ATOMS: atom_id res chain seq x y z
N MET A 1 3.45 -9.74 -1.45
CA MET A 1 3.19 -9.22 -0.08
C MET A 1 1.70 -9.18 0.18
N VAL A 2 1.21 -10.10 0.98
CA VAL A 2 -0.24 -10.21 1.29
C VAL A 2 -0.74 -8.95 2.00
N GLY A 3 -0.12 -8.59 3.13
CA GLY A 3 -0.56 -7.45 3.94
C GLY A 3 -0.58 -6.12 3.19
N VAL A 4 0.45 -5.84 2.40
CA VAL A 4 0.50 -4.62 1.57
C VAL A 4 -0.66 -4.58 0.58
N ASN A 5 -0.99 -5.70 -0.02
CA ASN A 5 -2.09 -5.77 -0.98
C ASN A 5 -3.47 -5.65 -0.31
N VAL A 6 -3.61 -6.15 0.91
CA VAL A 6 -4.81 -5.88 1.73
C VAL A 6 -4.95 -4.38 1.96
N VAL A 7 -3.86 -3.72 2.32
CA VAL A 7 -3.84 -2.26 2.52
C VAL A 7 -4.21 -1.52 1.24
N PHE A 8 -3.74 -1.95 0.09
CA PHE A 8 -4.15 -1.36 -1.20
C PHE A 8 -5.67 -1.40 -1.38
N GLY A 9 -6.31 -2.53 -1.05
CA GLY A 9 -7.78 -2.65 -1.08
C GLY A 9 -8.48 -1.71 -0.11
N LEU A 10 -7.96 -1.59 1.12
CA LEU A 10 -8.48 -0.68 2.13
C LEU A 10 -8.35 0.79 1.69
N ILE A 11 -7.21 1.17 1.11
CA ILE A 11 -7.00 2.52 0.58
C ILE A 11 -8.02 2.84 -0.50
N ARG A 12 -8.23 1.90 -1.43
CA ARG A 12 -9.22 2.09 -2.50
C ARG A 12 -10.62 2.36 -1.94
N GLN A 13 -11.07 1.53 -1.00
CA GLN A 13 -12.37 1.71 -0.36
C GLN A 13 -12.47 3.02 0.41
N THR A 14 -11.48 3.32 1.23
CA THR A 14 -11.44 4.55 2.03
C THR A 14 -11.48 5.78 1.13
N ALA A 15 -10.64 5.82 0.12
CA ALA A 15 -10.55 6.93 -0.81
C ALA A 15 -11.84 7.16 -1.59
N LYS A 16 -12.53 6.09 -2.00
CA LYS A 16 -13.85 6.20 -2.66
C LYS A 16 -14.89 6.85 -1.76
N ILE A 17 -14.91 6.47 -0.48
CA ILE A 17 -15.88 6.98 0.48
C ILE A 17 -15.57 8.41 0.90
N THR A 18 -14.30 8.69 1.19
CA THR A 18 -13.87 10.03 1.64
C THR A 18 -13.85 11.06 0.52
N GLY A 19 -13.51 10.63 -0.68
CA GLY A 19 -13.52 11.49 -1.88
C GLY A 19 -12.71 12.76 -1.69
N LYS A 20 -13.32 13.89 -2.07
CA LYS A 20 -12.66 15.21 -1.99
C LYS A 20 -12.70 15.86 -0.61
N ASN A 21 -13.36 15.24 0.36
CA ASN A 21 -13.58 15.82 1.68
C ASN A 21 -12.40 15.60 2.65
N TYR A 22 -11.45 14.75 2.29
CA TYR A 22 -10.29 14.42 3.12
C TYR A 22 -8.99 14.70 2.38
N ALA A 23 -8.08 15.40 3.02
CA ALA A 23 -6.71 15.56 2.52
C ALA A 23 -5.94 14.25 2.74
N ILE A 24 -5.09 13.88 1.78
CA ILE A 24 -4.35 12.63 1.81
C ILE A 24 -2.87 12.90 1.94
N ASN A 25 -2.22 12.29 2.93
CA ASN A 25 -0.78 12.35 3.15
C ASN A 25 -0.21 10.94 3.31
N LEU A 26 1.06 10.76 2.95
CA LEU A 26 1.72 9.47 3.02
C LEU A 26 3.12 9.62 3.58
N ILE A 27 3.49 8.71 4.49
CA ILE A 27 4.83 8.62 5.07
C ILE A 27 5.34 7.21 4.87
N GLU A 28 6.60 7.07 4.42
CA GLU A 28 7.25 5.77 4.34
C GLU A 28 8.65 5.82 4.92
N THR A 29 9.04 4.75 5.59
CA THR A 29 10.36 4.59 6.19
C THR A 29 10.96 3.26 5.76
N HIS A 30 12.21 3.29 5.32
CA HIS A 30 13.02 2.11 4.96
C HIS A 30 14.43 2.25 5.52
N HIS A 31 15.20 1.18 5.39
CA HIS A 31 16.61 1.15 5.81
C HIS A 31 17.46 2.17 5.05
N ILE A 32 18.60 2.51 5.63
CA ILE A 32 19.52 3.53 5.11
C ILE A 32 20.11 3.18 3.72
N HIS A 33 20.09 1.90 3.35
CA HIS A 33 20.66 1.43 2.06
C HIS A 33 19.67 1.53 0.90
N LYS A 34 18.40 1.83 1.15
CA LYS A 34 17.39 2.01 0.10
C LYS A 34 17.59 3.35 -0.60
N LYS A 35 17.89 3.29 -1.90
CA LYS A 35 18.27 4.48 -2.68
C LYS A 35 17.08 5.21 -3.30
N ASP A 36 16.05 4.49 -3.73
CA ASP A 36 14.86 5.09 -4.33
C ASP A 36 13.95 5.69 -3.25
N ALA A 37 13.36 6.84 -3.56
CA ALA A 37 12.41 7.54 -2.71
C ALA A 37 11.48 8.38 -3.60
N PRO A 38 10.15 8.35 -3.37
CA PRO A 38 9.47 7.40 -2.48
C PRO A 38 9.58 5.97 -2.97
N SER A 39 9.30 5.00 -2.07
CA SER A 39 9.33 3.57 -2.42
C SER A 39 8.28 3.23 -3.46
N GLY A 40 8.47 2.11 -4.18
CA GLY A 40 7.47 1.61 -5.12
C GLY A 40 6.11 1.37 -4.48
N THR A 41 6.08 0.83 -3.26
CA THR A 41 4.85 0.64 -2.49
C THR A 41 4.15 1.97 -2.19
N ALA A 42 4.89 2.98 -1.78
CA ALA A 42 4.34 4.32 -1.53
C ALA A 42 3.74 4.93 -2.80
N LYS A 43 4.43 4.79 -3.91
CA LYS A 43 3.91 5.27 -5.22
C LYS A 43 2.59 4.59 -5.58
N THR A 44 2.50 3.27 -5.41
CA THR A 44 1.28 2.51 -5.68
C THR A 44 0.15 2.93 -4.74
N MET A 45 0.43 3.13 -3.45
CA MET A 45 -0.57 3.64 -2.50
C MET A 45 -1.12 4.99 -2.93
N ALA A 46 -0.24 5.91 -3.34
CA ALA A 46 -0.63 7.24 -3.81
C ALA A 46 -1.50 7.16 -5.07
N GLU A 47 -1.09 6.35 -6.05
CA GLU A 47 -1.85 6.16 -7.29
C GLU A 47 -3.27 5.65 -7.02
N ILE A 48 -3.40 4.62 -6.18
CA ILE A 48 -4.70 4.05 -5.81
C ILE A 48 -5.58 5.10 -5.11
N ALA A 49 -4.99 5.84 -4.17
CA ALA A 49 -5.69 6.89 -3.43
C ALA A 49 -6.18 8.00 -4.37
N GLU A 50 -5.31 8.46 -5.28
CA GLU A 50 -5.64 9.53 -6.24
C GLU A 50 -6.72 9.09 -7.23
N GLU A 51 -6.61 7.90 -7.78
CA GLU A 51 -7.61 7.37 -8.71
C GLU A 51 -8.98 7.21 -8.04
N SER A 52 -8.99 6.75 -6.80
CA SER A 52 -10.23 6.43 -6.09
C SER A 52 -10.91 7.66 -5.49
N SER A 53 -10.15 8.63 -5.01
CA SER A 53 -10.68 9.86 -4.40
C SER A 53 -10.91 11.00 -5.38
N LYS A 54 -10.22 10.96 -6.53
CA LYS A 54 -10.17 12.03 -7.55
C LYS A 54 -9.48 13.31 -7.07
N ILE A 55 -8.63 13.20 -6.03
CA ILE A 55 -7.76 14.29 -5.58
C ILE A 55 -6.31 13.83 -5.51
N LYS A 56 -5.38 14.78 -5.55
CA LYS A 56 -3.95 14.51 -5.40
C LYS A 56 -3.57 14.24 -3.95
N VAL A 57 -2.61 13.33 -3.75
CA VAL A 57 -1.94 13.19 -2.45
C VAL A 57 -1.17 14.48 -2.19
N ALA A 58 -1.43 15.10 -1.03
CA ALA A 58 -0.88 16.42 -0.71
C ALA A 58 0.62 16.38 -0.43
N ASP A 59 1.10 15.33 0.25
CA ASP A 59 2.50 15.19 0.62
C ASP A 59 2.89 13.72 0.74
N ILE A 60 4.09 13.39 0.28
CA ILE A 60 4.72 12.08 0.46
C ILE A 60 6.09 12.32 1.08
N ARG A 61 6.28 11.85 2.31
CA ARG A 61 7.54 11.94 3.03
C ARG A 61 8.24 10.60 3.08
N SER A 62 9.53 10.62 2.78
CA SER A 62 10.37 9.42 2.77
C SER A 62 11.47 9.56 3.82
N PHE A 63 11.57 8.58 4.70
CA PHE A 63 12.61 8.51 5.73
C PHE A 63 13.47 7.28 5.51
N ARG A 64 14.76 7.40 5.82
CA ARG A 64 15.74 6.32 5.74
C ARG A 64 16.41 6.19 7.10
N GLU A 65 16.08 5.14 7.83
CA GLU A 65 16.48 4.96 9.22
C GLU A 65 16.93 3.52 9.48
N GLY A 66 18.14 3.35 9.99
CA GLY A 66 18.66 2.07 10.46
C GLY A 66 18.43 0.91 9.50
N GLU A 67 17.86 -0.16 10.02
CA GLU A 67 17.56 -1.39 9.29
C GLU A 67 16.06 -1.63 9.09
N VAL A 68 15.27 -0.58 9.09
CA VAL A 68 13.81 -0.66 8.90
C VAL A 68 13.51 -1.38 7.57
N ILE A 69 12.73 -2.46 7.64
CA ILE A 69 12.39 -3.27 6.47
C ILE A 69 11.47 -2.51 5.52
N GLY A 70 10.44 -1.88 6.07
CA GLY A 70 9.50 -1.05 5.34
C GLY A 70 8.28 -0.74 6.21
N ASP A 71 7.98 0.55 6.33
CA ASP A 71 6.85 1.05 7.11
C ASP A 71 6.14 2.10 6.25
N HIS A 72 4.84 1.94 6.06
CA HIS A 72 4.05 2.84 5.23
C HIS A 72 2.79 3.23 5.98
N THR A 73 2.53 4.53 6.08
CA THR A 73 1.30 5.07 6.67
C THR A 73 0.67 6.07 5.70
N ILE A 74 -0.58 5.84 5.36
CA ILE A 74 -1.39 6.80 4.62
C ILE A 74 -2.46 7.35 5.56
N THR A 75 -2.65 8.67 5.53
CA THR A 75 -3.65 9.36 6.35
C THR A 75 -4.64 10.09 5.47
N PHE A 76 -5.89 10.04 5.88
CA PHE A 76 -7.01 10.79 5.32
C PHE A 76 -7.53 11.71 6.41
N GLU A 77 -7.41 13.00 6.22
CA GLU A 77 -7.70 13.99 7.26
C GLU A 77 -8.77 14.99 6.84
N SER A 78 -9.74 15.18 7.72
CA SER A 78 -10.76 16.20 7.60
C SER A 78 -10.64 17.19 8.77
N PRO A 79 -11.45 18.28 8.79
CA PRO A 79 -11.46 19.18 9.95
C PRO A 79 -11.89 18.55 11.27
N VAL A 80 -12.49 17.35 11.22
CA VAL A 80 -13.09 16.72 12.42
C VAL A 80 -12.46 15.38 12.79
N ASP A 81 -11.74 14.72 11.88
CA ASP A 81 -11.12 13.42 12.16
C ASP A 81 -9.93 13.09 11.25
N VAL A 82 -9.20 12.07 11.66
CA VAL A 82 -8.09 11.48 10.88
C VAL A 82 -8.28 9.98 10.82
N ILE A 83 -8.18 9.42 9.61
CA ILE A 83 -8.12 7.98 9.38
C ILE A 83 -6.69 7.64 8.97
N SER A 84 -6.07 6.70 9.68
CA SER A 84 -4.72 6.22 9.35
C SER A 84 -4.74 4.74 9.02
N ILE A 85 -4.10 4.38 7.92
CA ILE A 85 -3.89 2.99 7.51
C ILE A 85 -2.39 2.76 7.44
N ARG A 86 -1.90 1.81 8.22
CA ARG A 86 -0.46 1.53 8.33
C ARG A 86 -0.15 0.08 8.04
N HIS A 87 0.92 -0.14 7.29
CA HIS A 87 1.56 -1.44 7.14
C HIS A 87 3.01 -1.35 7.60
N CYS A 88 3.40 -2.24 8.49
CA CYS A 88 4.77 -2.35 8.97
C CYS A 88 5.29 -3.76 8.71
N ALA A 89 6.31 -3.90 7.89
CA ALA A 89 6.97 -5.17 7.65
C ALA A 89 7.92 -5.48 8.83
N LYS A 90 7.75 -6.62 9.47
CA LYS A 90 8.60 -7.05 10.60
C LYS A 90 9.83 -7.81 10.12
N THR A 91 9.70 -8.56 9.04
CA THR A 91 10.77 -9.36 8.45
C THR A 91 10.64 -9.34 6.93
N ARG A 92 11.71 -9.80 6.23
CA ARG A 92 11.68 -9.98 4.76
C ARG A 92 10.87 -11.19 4.32
N ASP A 93 10.44 -12.04 5.24
CA ASP A 93 9.64 -13.24 4.95
C ASP A 93 8.28 -12.90 4.32
N ILE A 94 7.81 -11.67 4.43
CA ILE A 94 6.59 -11.20 3.77
C ILE A 94 6.61 -11.43 2.25
N PHE A 95 7.78 -11.42 1.63
CA PHE A 95 7.92 -11.67 0.19
C PHE A 95 7.71 -13.15 -0.12
N ALA A 96 8.37 -14.04 0.62
CA ALA A 96 8.23 -15.49 0.45
C ALA A 96 6.79 -15.94 0.74
N GLU A 97 6.18 -15.44 1.79
CA GLU A 97 4.79 -15.75 2.14
C GLU A 97 3.83 -15.38 1.02
N GLY A 98 3.94 -14.18 0.47
CA GLY A 98 3.13 -13.72 -0.65
C GLY A 98 3.32 -14.57 -1.90
N SER A 99 4.55 -14.99 -2.17
CA SER A 99 4.87 -15.87 -3.30
C SER A 99 4.20 -17.25 -3.17
N LEU A 100 4.17 -17.82 -1.96
CA LEU A 100 3.51 -19.10 -1.71
C LEU A 100 1.99 -18.99 -1.90
N VAL A 101 1.37 -17.91 -1.43
CA VAL A 101 -0.06 -17.66 -1.62
C VAL A 101 -0.38 -17.52 -3.10
N ALA A 102 0.42 -16.79 -3.85
CA ALA A 102 0.26 -16.63 -5.30
C ALA A 102 0.42 -17.95 -6.03
N ALA A 103 1.41 -18.77 -5.65
CA ALA A 103 1.64 -20.08 -6.26
C ALA A 103 0.44 -21.01 -6.08
N LYS A 104 -0.16 -21.04 -4.90
CA LYS A 104 -1.37 -21.85 -4.64
C LYS A 104 -2.55 -21.38 -5.48
N PHE A 105 -2.74 -20.08 -5.62
CA PHE A 105 -3.77 -19.51 -6.47
C PHE A 105 -3.57 -19.94 -7.93
N LEU A 106 -2.35 -19.77 -8.46
CA LEU A 106 -2.03 -20.09 -9.85
C LEU A 106 -2.19 -21.59 -10.18
N ALA A 107 -1.92 -22.47 -9.21
CA ALA A 107 -2.06 -23.91 -9.39
C ALA A 107 -3.48 -24.33 -9.78
N SER A 108 -4.50 -23.55 -9.41
CA SER A 108 -5.90 -23.80 -9.75
C SER A 108 -6.33 -23.14 -11.07
N LYS A 109 -5.44 -22.37 -11.71
CA LYS A 109 -5.74 -21.64 -12.96
C LYS A 109 -5.08 -22.32 -14.16
N LYS A 110 -5.78 -22.34 -15.29
CA LYS A 110 -5.25 -22.94 -16.53
C LYS A 110 -4.35 -21.96 -17.28
N LYS A 111 -4.78 -20.72 -17.43
CA LYS A 111 -4.02 -19.62 -18.04
C LYS A 111 -4.60 -18.29 -17.63
N GLY A 112 -3.81 -17.24 -17.80
CA GLY A 112 -4.20 -15.86 -17.54
C GLY A 112 -3.05 -15.08 -16.93
N LEU A 113 -3.22 -13.76 -16.89
CA LEU A 113 -2.33 -12.85 -16.18
C LEU A 113 -3.05 -12.35 -14.93
N PHE A 114 -2.46 -12.60 -13.78
CA PHE A 114 -3.06 -12.27 -12.48
C PHE A 114 -2.11 -11.40 -11.66
N ASN A 115 -2.67 -10.44 -10.92
CA ASN A 115 -1.94 -9.65 -9.93
C ASN A 115 -2.34 -10.11 -8.51
N MET A 116 -1.69 -9.54 -7.49
CA MET A 116 -1.99 -9.92 -6.10
C MET A 116 -3.40 -9.53 -5.66
N GLN A 117 -4.01 -8.53 -6.24
CA GLN A 117 -5.41 -8.18 -5.95
C GLN A 117 -6.35 -9.30 -6.40
N ASP A 118 -6.07 -9.91 -7.56
CA ASP A 118 -6.82 -11.08 -8.04
C ASP A 118 -6.62 -12.27 -7.10
N VAL A 119 -5.37 -12.55 -6.72
CA VAL A 119 -5.01 -13.66 -5.82
C VAL A 119 -5.76 -13.58 -4.50
N LEU A 120 -5.92 -12.39 -3.96
CA LEU A 120 -6.55 -12.16 -2.65
C LEU A 120 -8.06 -11.87 -2.74
N GLY A 121 -8.62 -11.83 -3.94
CA GLY A 121 -10.04 -11.55 -4.14
C GLY A 121 -10.45 -10.14 -3.76
N LEU A 122 -9.57 -9.17 -3.96
CA LEU A 122 -9.79 -7.76 -3.59
C LEU A 122 -10.34 -6.89 -4.72
N ASN A 123 -10.53 -7.48 -5.89
CA ASN A 123 -11.10 -6.78 -7.04
C ASN A 123 -12.63 -6.77 -7.01
#